data_970da634398f18af7712f6c3bb127b6b
#
_entry.id   970da634398f18af7712f6c3bb127b6b
#
_cell.length_a   1.000
_cell.length_b   1.000
_cell.length_c   1.000
_cell.angle_alpha   90.00
_cell.angle_beta   90.00
_cell.angle_gamma   90.00
#
_symmetry.space_group_name_H-M   'P 1'
#
loop_
_entity.id
_entity.type
_entity.pdbx_description
1 polymer ?
#
loop_
_entity_poly.entity_id
_entity_poly.type
_entity_poly.pdbx_seq_one_letter_code
_entity_poly.pdbx_strand_id
1 'polypeptide(L)'
;MVRTLRVLLVEDSEDDALLLLRELKRSGYEPDYERVDTALGMEAALDARDWELVISDHSMPTFSSSAALQLLQRKGLDLPFIIVSGNIGEEVAVAAMRAGAHDYIMKGNLARLGAAIERELREAEGRREKQRAEERYRSIFENAIEGIFRTSVEGRFLVANPALARMFGYESPEELLAVVSSIDDELYVDPDRRTEFDRLIRWHDAVSGFEAQMYRKDGSVMWASLSARAIRDPRGRLLGYEGTTEDITERKRAEEALQEIREAERRRLARDLHDEAMQDLVFVLQSMQAAQITSEDRGPDALALEQEVAALRRAIAGLRNAVYDLRLGSVKDMSFLRSVESLVELNRQMAPERVLELVVEDDFPTELSGDAGGELLRIVQEALANVRRHSGASRVKITLGQKGDDVWMEVEDDGRGFEPAKGAGIGLTGMRERANALGGELEIESKPGDGTRVRFRVALPTLPKN
;
A
#
# COMPACT_ATOMS: atom_id res chain seq x y z
N MET A 1 -27.36 42.84 -4.37
CA MET A 1 -27.06 42.92 -2.93
C MET A 1 -26.01 43.99 -2.74
N VAL A 2 -26.18 44.88 -1.76
CA VAL A 2 -25.16 45.87 -1.43
C VAL A 2 -24.02 45.15 -0.70
N ARG A 3 -22.76 45.25 -1.20
CA ARG A 3 -21.58 44.62 -0.61
C ARG A 3 -20.98 45.60 0.41
N THR A 4 -20.80 45.15 1.65
CA THR A 4 -19.99 45.90 2.64
C THR A 4 -18.53 45.87 2.21
N LEU A 5 -17.85 47.00 2.22
CA LEU A 5 -16.46 47.18 1.83
C LEU A 5 -15.69 47.93 2.94
N ARG A 6 -14.67 47.28 3.49
CA ARG A 6 -13.80 47.89 4.54
C ARG A 6 -12.72 48.73 3.87
N VAL A 7 -12.85 50.02 4.01
CA VAL A 7 -12.02 51.00 3.28
C VAL A 7 -11.27 51.90 4.27
N LEU A 8 -9.93 51.92 4.18
CA LEU A 8 -9.12 52.90 4.86
C LEU A 8 -8.96 54.14 3.96
N LEU A 9 -9.48 55.27 4.40
CA LEU A 9 -9.36 56.55 3.69
C LEU A 9 -8.19 57.33 4.28
N VAL A 10 -7.21 57.60 3.46
CA VAL A 10 -6.07 58.48 3.79
C VAL A 10 -6.34 59.84 3.16
N GLU A 11 -7.00 60.72 3.91
CA GLU A 11 -7.56 62.00 3.41
C GLU A 11 -7.66 63.01 4.55
N ASP A 12 -7.14 64.21 4.37
CA ASP A 12 -7.18 65.31 5.36
C ASP A 12 -8.48 66.13 5.28
N SER A 13 -9.13 66.19 4.13
CA SER A 13 -10.40 66.87 3.89
C SER A 13 -11.61 66.01 4.21
N GLU A 14 -12.45 66.42 5.13
CA GLU A 14 -13.71 65.74 5.44
C GLU A 14 -14.71 65.79 4.26
N ASP A 15 -14.77 66.94 3.55
CA ASP A 15 -15.65 67.08 2.38
C ASP A 15 -15.24 66.12 1.24
N ASP A 16 -13.94 65.96 0.99
CA ASP A 16 -13.46 65.06 -0.05
C ASP A 16 -13.69 63.58 0.36
N ALA A 17 -13.50 63.25 1.62
CA ALA A 17 -13.85 61.91 2.15
C ALA A 17 -15.36 61.61 1.95
N LEU A 18 -16.23 62.58 2.21
CA LEU A 18 -17.67 62.42 1.98
C LEU A 18 -18.02 62.24 0.48
N LEU A 19 -17.28 62.87 -0.41
CA LEU A 19 -17.45 62.66 -1.86
C LEU A 19 -17.07 61.24 -2.27
N LEU A 20 -15.94 60.71 -1.75
CA LEU A 20 -15.51 59.34 -1.99
C LEU A 20 -16.56 58.36 -1.48
N LEU A 21 -17.06 58.53 -0.25
CA LEU A 21 -18.06 57.66 0.35
C LEU A 21 -19.39 57.65 -0.42
N ARG A 22 -19.81 58.80 -0.96
CA ARG A 22 -21.00 58.89 -1.83
C ARG A 22 -20.81 58.10 -3.12
N GLU A 23 -19.63 58.17 -3.74
CA GLU A 23 -19.36 57.45 -4.97
C GLU A 23 -19.24 55.94 -4.73
N LEU A 24 -18.66 55.51 -3.61
CA LEU A 24 -18.67 54.10 -3.17
C LEU A 24 -20.11 53.57 -3.06
N LYS A 25 -20.98 54.29 -2.35
CA LYS A 25 -22.41 53.92 -2.24
C LYS A 25 -23.11 53.85 -3.59
N ARG A 26 -22.84 54.83 -4.47
CA ARG A 26 -23.39 54.87 -5.82
C ARG A 26 -22.93 53.70 -6.68
N SER A 27 -21.70 53.22 -6.42
CA SER A 27 -21.11 52.06 -7.08
C SER A 27 -21.58 50.71 -6.49
N GLY A 28 -22.53 50.72 -5.52
CA GLY A 28 -23.12 49.51 -4.97
C GLY A 28 -22.41 48.94 -3.71
N TYR A 29 -21.50 49.69 -3.11
CA TYR A 29 -20.82 49.31 -1.87
C TYR A 29 -21.45 50.00 -0.66
N GLU A 30 -21.47 49.33 0.50
CA GLU A 30 -21.72 49.96 1.80
C GLU A 30 -20.36 50.07 2.51
N PRO A 31 -19.74 51.28 2.54
CA PRO A 31 -18.40 51.43 3.09
C PRO A 31 -18.41 51.37 4.62
N ASP A 32 -17.67 50.43 5.17
CA ASP A 32 -17.22 50.40 6.57
C ASP A 32 -15.82 51.03 6.57
N TYR A 33 -15.70 52.28 7.01
CA TYR A 33 -14.50 53.05 6.79
C TYR A 33 -13.90 53.66 8.05
N GLU A 34 -12.63 53.97 7.96
CA GLU A 34 -11.91 54.84 8.89
C GLU A 34 -11.14 55.88 8.07
N ARG A 35 -11.15 57.14 8.53
CA ARG A 35 -10.36 58.19 7.91
C ARG A 35 -9.15 58.56 8.74
N VAL A 36 -8.01 58.62 8.12
CA VAL A 36 -6.71 59.00 8.72
C VAL A 36 -6.00 60.02 7.85
N ASP A 37 -5.24 60.91 8.44
CA ASP A 37 -4.49 61.98 7.77
C ASP A 37 -3.02 62.03 8.18
N THR A 38 -2.57 61.08 8.98
CA THR A 38 -1.19 60.97 9.48
C THR A 38 -0.65 59.54 9.38
N ALA A 39 0.69 59.43 9.30
CA ALA A 39 1.35 58.12 9.29
C ALA A 39 1.04 57.27 10.53
N LEU A 40 1.01 57.88 11.72
CA LEU A 40 0.69 57.21 12.98
C LEU A 40 -0.77 56.72 13.02
N GLY A 41 -1.69 57.54 12.51
CA GLY A 41 -3.11 57.17 12.38
C GLY A 41 -3.30 55.99 11.43
N MET A 42 -2.65 56.03 10.28
CA MET A 42 -2.68 54.93 9.29
C MET A 42 -2.09 53.66 9.87
N GLU A 43 -0.97 53.72 10.56
CA GLU A 43 -0.34 52.59 11.19
C GLU A 43 -1.24 51.95 12.26
N ALA A 44 -1.83 52.76 13.12
CA ALA A 44 -2.77 52.28 14.15
C ALA A 44 -4.04 51.66 13.51
N ALA A 45 -4.58 52.24 12.48
CA ALA A 45 -5.76 51.70 11.75
C ALA A 45 -5.43 50.37 11.07
N LEU A 46 -4.26 50.22 10.46
CA LEU A 46 -3.81 48.96 9.83
C LEU A 46 -3.58 47.85 10.84
N ASP A 47 -3.18 48.19 12.06
CA ASP A 47 -2.97 47.19 13.14
C ASP A 47 -4.26 46.80 13.89
N ALA A 48 -5.28 47.73 13.85
CA ALA A 48 -6.51 47.52 14.62
C ALA A 48 -7.49 46.52 13.95
N ARG A 49 -7.52 46.42 12.64
CA ARG A 49 -8.42 45.52 11.90
C ARG A 49 -7.97 45.30 10.46
N ASP A 50 -8.55 44.27 9.82
CA ASP A 50 -8.30 43.94 8.41
C ASP A 50 -9.07 44.92 7.48
N TRP A 51 -8.37 45.42 6.49
CA TRP A 51 -8.91 46.26 5.43
C TRP A 51 -8.98 45.50 4.09
N GLU A 52 -9.89 45.93 3.18
CA GLU A 52 -9.99 45.39 1.84
C GLU A 52 -9.42 46.32 0.79
N LEU A 53 -9.40 47.65 1.08
CA LEU A 53 -8.98 48.70 0.17
C LEU A 53 -8.41 49.88 0.95
N VAL A 54 -7.38 50.51 0.38
CA VAL A 54 -6.90 51.83 0.79
C VAL A 54 -7.16 52.82 -0.33
N ILE A 55 -7.80 53.95 -0.02
CA ILE A 55 -7.94 55.07 -0.94
C ILE A 55 -7.20 56.26 -0.31
N SER A 56 -6.24 56.81 -1.03
CA SER A 56 -5.41 57.90 -0.52
C SER A 56 -5.52 59.15 -1.41
N ASP A 57 -5.74 60.27 -0.79
CA ASP A 57 -5.50 61.55 -1.49
C ASP A 57 -4.01 61.68 -1.81
N HIS A 58 -3.71 62.23 -2.96
CA HIS A 58 -2.33 62.42 -3.41
C HIS A 58 -1.62 63.53 -2.64
N SER A 59 -2.27 64.64 -2.37
CA SER A 59 -1.68 65.89 -1.90
C SER A 59 -2.23 66.32 -0.56
N MET A 60 -1.70 65.70 0.50
CA MET A 60 -2.00 66.13 1.88
C MET A 60 -0.78 66.86 2.47
N PRO A 61 -1.03 67.90 3.32
CA PRO A 61 0.06 68.72 3.86
C PRO A 61 1.08 67.98 4.73
N THR A 62 0.65 66.94 5.44
CA THR A 62 1.47 66.25 6.47
C THR A 62 1.82 64.82 6.08
N PHE A 63 1.08 64.18 5.19
CA PHE A 63 1.23 62.76 4.90
C PHE A 63 0.87 62.48 3.44
N SER A 64 1.86 62.30 2.57
CA SER A 64 1.63 62.06 1.13
C SER A 64 1.19 60.64 0.81
N SER A 65 0.47 60.44 -0.33
CA SER A 65 0.11 59.13 -0.84
C SER A 65 1.33 58.21 -1.04
N SER A 66 2.46 58.76 -1.44
CA SER A 66 3.72 57.99 -1.57
C SER A 66 4.21 57.48 -0.23
N ALA A 67 4.13 58.26 0.86
CA ALA A 67 4.49 57.82 2.20
C ALA A 67 3.50 56.77 2.75
N ALA A 68 2.21 56.95 2.44
CA ALA A 68 1.17 55.96 2.78
C ALA A 68 1.39 54.63 2.08
N LEU A 69 1.69 54.64 0.80
CA LEU A 69 2.01 53.42 0.03
C LEU A 69 3.28 52.74 0.55
N GLN A 70 4.33 53.49 0.88
CA GLN A 70 5.55 52.92 1.49
C GLN A 70 5.29 52.31 2.86
N LEU A 71 4.39 52.87 3.66
CA LEU A 71 3.99 52.31 4.94
C LEU A 71 3.30 50.95 4.76
N LEU A 72 2.36 50.88 3.81
CA LEU A 72 1.66 49.65 3.46
C LEU A 72 2.66 48.54 3.01
N GLN A 73 3.59 48.88 2.14
CA GLN A 73 4.62 47.97 1.64
C GLN A 73 5.57 47.48 2.76
N ARG A 74 5.98 48.36 3.67
CA ARG A 74 6.82 48.00 4.82
C ARG A 74 6.12 47.00 5.77
N LYS A 75 4.78 47.10 5.90
CA LYS A 75 3.98 46.15 6.67
C LYS A 75 3.72 44.84 5.91
N GLY A 76 4.10 44.72 4.65
CA GLY A 76 3.92 43.50 3.84
C GLY A 76 2.45 43.16 3.55
N LEU A 77 1.56 44.17 3.60
CA LEU A 77 0.11 44.01 3.35
C LEU A 77 -0.19 44.11 1.87
N ASP A 78 -0.75 43.05 1.26
CA ASP A 78 -1.27 43.03 -0.12
C ASP A 78 -2.69 43.56 -0.12
N LEU A 79 -2.83 44.93 -0.06
CA LEU A 79 -4.09 45.63 -0.15
C LEU A 79 -4.11 46.49 -1.41
N PRO A 80 -5.20 46.50 -2.19
CA PRO A 80 -5.40 47.47 -3.24
C PRO A 80 -5.22 48.89 -2.70
N PHE A 81 -4.42 49.69 -3.39
CA PHE A 81 -4.10 51.06 -3.03
C PHE A 81 -4.42 51.96 -4.20
N ILE A 82 -5.49 52.75 -4.08
CA ILE A 82 -5.97 53.66 -5.12
C ILE A 82 -5.66 55.10 -4.71
N ILE A 83 -5.01 55.84 -5.59
CA ILE A 83 -4.73 57.25 -5.37
C ILE A 83 -5.81 58.06 -6.03
N VAL A 84 -6.36 59.04 -5.29
CA VAL A 84 -7.33 60.03 -5.80
C VAL A 84 -6.72 61.39 -5.70
N SER A 85 -6.86 62.22 -6.76
CA SER A 85 -6.24 63.55 -6.78
C SER A 85 -7.04 64.59 -7.53
N GLY A 86 -6.94 65.84 -7.07
CA GLY A 86 -7.65 66.99 -7.67
C GLY A 86 -7.01 67.60 -8.89
N ASN A 87 -5.68 67.57 -8.99
CA ASN A 87 -4.97 68.24 -10.08
C ASN A 87 -3.57 67.65 -10.26
N ILE A 88 -3.35 66.85 -11.30
CA ILE A 88 -2.03 66.27 -11.53
C ILE A 88 -1.71 66.01 -13.00
N GLY A 89 -0.40 66.23 -13.30
CA GLY A 89 0.20 65.85 -14.56
C GLY A 89 0.36 64.36 -14.74
N GLU A 90 0.34 63.92 -15.97
CA GLU A 90 0.47 62.52 -16.40
C GLU A 90 1.71 61.84 -15.82
N GLU A 91 2.79 62.57 -15.61
CA GLU A 91 4.05 62.09 -15.05
C GLU A 91 3.94 61.58 -13.60
N VAL A 92 3.12 62.22 -12.78
CA VAL A 92 2.94 61.84 -11.36
C VAL A 92 2.08 60.60 -11.24
N ALA A 93 1.07 60.45 -12.08
CA ALA A 93 0.27 59.24 -12.15
C ALA A 93 1.15 58.03 -12.53
N VAL A 94 2.02 58.19 -13.54
CA VAL A 94 2.97 57.15 -13.96
C VAL A 94 3.95 56.81 -12.86
N ALA A 95 4.48 57.80 -12.13
CA ALA A 95 5.39 57.59 -11.00
C ALA A 95 4.70 56.82 -9.86
N ALA A 96 3.45 57.15 -9.53
CA ALA A 96 2.67 56.47 -8.50
C ALA A 96 2.41 54.98 -8.85
N MET A 97 2.05 54.68 -10.10
CA MET A 97 1.86 53.34 -10.60
C MET A 97 3.15 52.54 -10.57
N ARG A 98 4.29 53.14 -10.96
CA ARG A 98 5.61 52.50 -10.85
C ARG A 98 6.04 52.24 -9.41
N ALA A 99 5.58 53.07 -8.48
CA ALA A 99 5.83 52.89 -7.05
C ALA A 99 4.99 51.76 -6.41
N GLY A 100 4.01 51.22 -7.15
CA GLY A 100 3.15 50.13 -6.70
C GLY A 100 1.73 50.52 -6.32
N ALA A 101 1.27 51.75 -6.64
CA ALA A 101 -0.15 52.05 -6.58
C ALA A 101 -0.91 51.24 -7.62
N HIS A 102 -2.09 50.76 -7.27
CA HIS A 102 -2.88 49.87 -8.14
C HIS A 102 -3.74 50.64 -9.13
N ASP A 103 -4.24 51.82 -8.77
CA ASP A 103 -4.87 52.71 -9.72
C ASP A 103 -4.74 54.19 -9.26
N TYR A 104 -5.00 55.08 -10.21
CA TYR A 104 -4.93 56.52 -10.04
C TYR A 104 -6.18 57.18 -10.66
N ILE A 105 -6.92 57.96 -9.87
CA ILE A 105 -8.21 58.53 -10.26
C ILE A 105 -8.24 60.05 -9.99
N MET A 106 -8.72 60.79 -10.95
CA MET A 106 -8.96 62.23 -10.80
C MET A 106 -10.24 62.53 -10.01
N LYS A 107 -10.19 63.43 -9.00
CA LYS A 107 -11.38 63.87 -8.23
C LYS A 107 -12.51 64.40 -9.15
N GLY A 108 -12.16 64.93 -10.32
CA GLY A 108 -13.11 65.30 -11.36
C GLY A 108 -13.78 64.18 -12.13
N ASN A 109 -13.34 62.93 -11.97
CA ASN A 109 -13.82 61.74 -12.68
C ASN A 109 -14.01 60.53 -11.75
N LEU A 110 -14.65 60.74 -10.62
CA LEU A 110 -14.89 59.66 -9.63
C LEU A 110 -15.83 58.56 -10.14
N ALA A 111 -16.56 58.77 -11.24
CA ALA A 111 -17.41 57.74 -11.85
C ALA A 111 -16.62 56.48 -12.22
N ARG A 112 -15.29 56.55 -12.39
CA ARG A 112 -14.41 55.40 -12.65
C ARG A 112 -14.04 54.61 -11.39
N LEU A 113 -14.26 55.18 -10.18
CA LEU A 113 -13.81 54.61 -8.91
C LEU A 113 -14.39 53.21 -8.68
N GLY A 114 -15.68 53.02 -8.91
CA GLY A 114 -16.33 51.72 -8.72
C GLY A 114 -15.74 50.61 -9.59
N ALA A 115 -15.51 50.90 -10.88
CA ALA A 115 -14.91 49.92 -11.81
C ALA A 115 -13.45 49.62 -11.47
N ALA A 116 -12.68 50.63 -11.02
CA ALA A 116 -11.32 50.45 -10.55
C ALA A 116 -11.27 49.57 -9.31
N ILE A 117 -12.09 49.82 -8.31
CA ILE A 117 -12.20 49.03 -7.09
C ILE A 117 -12.56 47.58 -7.41
N GLU A 118 -13.57 47.36 -8.26
CA GLU A 118 -13.99 45.99 -8.62
C GLU A 118 -12.83 45.18 -9.27
N ARG A 119 -12.08 45.83 -10.17
CA ARG A 119 -10.92 45.24 -10.82
C ARG A 119 -9.85 44.89 -9.81
N GLU A 120 -9.43 45.85 -8.98
CA GLU A 120 -8.32 45.68 -8.05
C GLU A 120 -8.64 44.68 -6.93
N LEU A 121 -9.88 44.69 -6.43
CA LEU A 121 -10.33 43.67 -5.47
C LEU A 121 -10.28 42.25 -6.06
N ARG A 122 -10.71 42.10 -7.32
CA ARG A 122 -10.67 40.79 -8.00
C ARG A 122 -9.25 40.31 -8.21
N GLU A 123 -8.33 41.18 -8.61
CA GLU A 123 -6.92 40.85 -8.78
C GLU A 123 -6.24 40.50 -7.45
N ALA A 124 -6.51 41.25 -6.37
CA ALA A 124 -6.01 40.98 -5.05
C ALA A 124 -6.54 39.63 -4.51
N GLU A 125 -7.81 39.34 -4.75
CA GLU A 125 -8.40 38.05 -4.36
C GLU A 125 -7.73 36.88 -5.09
N GLY A 126 -7.52 37.00 -6.41
CA GLY A 126 -6.80 35.98 -7.20
C GLY A 126 -5.34 35.75 -6.73
N ARG A 127 -4.61 36.85 -6.38
CA ARG A 127 -3.26 36.72 -5.80
C ARG A 127 -3.30 35.99 -4.46
N ARG A 128 -4.22 36.35 -3.56
CA ARG A 128 -4.39 35.70 -2.24
C ARG A 128 -4.80 34.23 -2.35
N GLU A 129 -5.70 33.91 -3.27
CA GLU A 129 -6.11 32.52 -3.53
C GLU A 129 -4.93 31.67 -4.01
N LYS A 130 -4.14 32.18 -4.96
CA LYS A 130 -2.95 31.51 -5.46
C LYS A 130 -1.94 31.27 -4.33
N GLN A 131 -1.65 32.31 -3.54
CA GLN A 131 -0.72 32.20 -2.41
C GLN A 131 -1.18 31.16 -1.38
N ARG A 132 -2.46 31.20 -0.98
CA ARG A 132 -3.05 30.21 -0.05
C ARG A 132 -2.99 28.78 -0.61
N ALA A 133 -3.19 28.63 -1.92
CA ALA A 133 -3.09 27.31 -2.56
C ALA A 133 -1.64 26.80 -2.55
N GLU A 134 -0.65 27.66 -2.82
CA GLU A 134 0.77 27.34 -2.77
C GLU A 134 1.23 27.00 -1.33
N GLU A 135 0.79 27.78 -0.34
CA GLU A 135 1.10 27.50 1.07
C GLU A 135 0.48 26.20 1.55
N ARG A 136 -0.78 25.93 1.15
CA ARG A 136 -1.45 24.67 1.46
C ARG A 136 -0.75 23.48 0.81
N TYR A 137 -0.41 23.60 -0.47
CA TYR A 137 0.34 22.55 -1.17
C TYR A 137 1.68 22.28 -0.49
N ARG A 138 2.44 23.33 -0.20
CA ARG A 138 3.73 23.22 0.50
C ARG A 138 3.58 22.54 1.85
N SER A 139 2.59 22.96 2.63
CA SER A 139 2.33 22.37 3.96
C SER A 139 2.02 20.86 3.86
N ILE A 140 1.17 20.44 2.91
CA ILE A 140 0.84 19.02 2.69
C ILE A 140 2.09 18.25 2.25
N PHE A 141 2.84 18.79 1.31
CA PHE A 141 4.02 18.16 0.73
C PHE A 141 5.15 17.98 1.77
N GLU A 142 5.45 19.02 2.55
CA GLU A 142 6.53 19.01 3.54
C GLU A 142 6.21 18.17 4.78
N ASN A 143 4.92 18.13 5.20
CA ASN A 143 4.49 17.44 6.42
C ASN A 143 3.85 16.07 6.16
N ALA A 144 3.82 15.58 4.94
CA ALA A 144 3.34 14.23 4.64
C ALA A 144 4.18 13.18 5.37
N ILE A 145 3.52 12.11 5.85
CA ILE A 145 4.18 10.96 6.47
C ILE A 145 4.81 10.08 5.38
N GLU A 146 4.09 9.90 4.28
CA GLU A 146 4.56 9.15 3.12
C GLU A 146 5.63 9.93 2.35
N GLY A 147 6.58 9.21 1.79
CA GLY A 147 7.52 9.77 0.84
C GLY A 147 6.82 10.12 -0.46
N ILE A 148 6.76 11.41 -0.83
CA ILE A 148 6.18 11.87 -2.09
C ILE A 148 7.33 12.12 -3.08
N PHE A 149 7.19 11.59 -4.28
CA PHE A 149 8.22 11.72 -5.30
C PHE A 149 7.66 12.00 -6.69
N ARG A 150 8.54 12.55 -7.52
CA ARG A 150 8.39 12.59 -8.97
C ARG A 150 9.73 12.19 -9.60
N THR A 151 9.67 11.35 -10.64
CA THR A 151 10.88 10.86 -11.32
C THR A 151 10.80 11.13 -12.82
N SER A 152 11.94 11.14 -13.47
CA SER A 152 12.04 11.07 -14.93
C SER A 152 11.77 9.63 -15.42
N VAL A 153 11.67 9.48 -16.75
CA VAL A 153 11.52 8.17 -17.39
C VAL A 153 12.78 7.30 -17.21
N GLU A 154 13.94 7.94 -17.07
CA GLU A 154 15.24 7.30 -16.86
C GLU A 154 15.52 6.93 -15.39
N GLY A 155 14.53 7.03 -14.51
CA GLY A 155 14.69 6.66 -13.11
C GLY A 155 15.49 7.65 -12.25
N ARG A 156 15.45 8.96 -12.55
CA ARG A 156 16.03 10.00 -11.70
C ARG A 156 14.96 10.71 -10.89
N PHE A 157 15.21 10.98 -9.63
CA PHE A 157 14.34 11.85 -8.84
C PHE A 157 14.37 13.28 -9.36
N LEU A 158 13.18 13.85 -9.59
CA LEU A 158 12.98 15.26 -9.98
C LEU A 158 12.43 16.08 -8.80
N VAL A 159 11.61 15.43 -7.96
CA VAL A 159 11.00 16.01 -6.76
C VAL A 159 10.97 14.95 -5.68
N ALA A 160 11.30 15.34 -4.46
CA ALA A 160 11.19 14.52 -3.26
C ALA A 160 10.74 15.40 -2.09
N ASN A 161 9.88 14.88 -1.22
CA ASN A 161 9.56 15.55 0.02
C ASN A 161 10.51 15.15 1.16
N PRO A 162 10.50 15.86 2.32
CA PRO A 162 11.35 15.51 3.44
C PRO A 162 11.13 14.10 4.00
N ALA A 163 9.91 13.56 3.90
CA ALA A 163 9.62 12.20 4.35
C ALA A 163 10.36 11.16 3.50
N LEU A 164 10.39 11.32 2.18
CA LEU A 164 11.13 10.43 1.29
C LEU A 164 12.63 10.42 1.62
N ALA A 165 13.22 11.61 1.80
CA ALA A 165 14.63 11.73 2.14
C ALA A 165 14.95 10.99 3.46
N ARG A 166 14.17 11.24 4.51
CA ARG A 166 14.33 10.55 5.81
C ARG A 166 14.18 9.04 5.69
N MET A 167 13.20 8.57 4.92
CA MET A 167 12.92 7.15 4.71
C MET A 167 14.13 6.43 4.10
N PHE A 168 14.78 7.05 3.13
CA PHE A 168 16.00 6.51 2.51
C PHE A 168 17.28 6.84 3.28
N GLY A 169 17.21 7.55 4.42
CA GLY A 169 18.39 7.86 5.27
C GLY A 169 19.21 9.05 4.80
N TYR A 170 18.63 9.96 4.00
CA TYR A 170 19.25 11.21 3.58
C TYR A 170 18.83 12.38 4.49
N GLU A 171 19.70 13.37 4.66
CA GLU A 171 19.44 14.51 5.54
C GLU A 171 18.41 15.47 4.96
N SER A 172 18.36 15.59 3.62
CA SER A 172 17.41 16.48 2.93
C SER A 172 16.99 15.92 1.57
N PRO A 173 15.88 16.43 1.00
CA PRO A 173 15.49 16.12 -0.37
C PRO A 173 16.57 16.46 -1.40
N GLU A 174 17.27 17.58 -1.21
CA GLU A 174 18.32 18.06 -2.11
C GLU A 174 19.49 17.06 -2.14
N GLU A 175 19.86 16.51 -0.99
CA GLU A 175 20.88 15.48 -0.90
C GLU A 175 20.46 14.22 -1.64
N LEU A 176 19.22 13.74 -1.42
CA LEU A 176 18.67 12.57 -2.11
C LEU A 176 18.73 12.75 -3.63
N LEU A 177 18.27 13.91 -4.13
CA LEU A 177 18.27 14.22 -5.56
C LEU A 177 19.68 14.33 -6.16
N ALA A 178 20.66 14.78 -5.37
CA ALA A 178 22.04 14.94 -5.82
C ALA A 178 22.82 13.62 -5.83
N VAL A 179 22.56 12.73 -4.87
CA VAL A 179 23.32 11.49 -4.67
C VAL A 179 22.75 10.34 -5.52
N VAL A 180 21.44 10.15 -5.53
CA VAL A 180 20.80 9.05 -6.27
C VAL A 180 20.71 9.42 -7.75
N SER A 181 21.57 8.85 -8.55
CA SER A 181 21.65 9.09 -9.99
C SER A 181 20.75 8.14 -10.79
N SER A 182 20.52 6.92 -10.28
CA SER A 182 19.69 5.88 -10.86
C SER A 182 18.94 5.13 -9.77
N ILE A 183 17.61 5.27 -9.75
CA ILE A 183 16.75 4.51 -8.83
C ILE A 183 16.87 3.02 -9.09
N ASP A 184 17.01 2.63 -10.35
CA ASP A 184 17.02 1.25 -10.81
C ASP A 184 18.23 0.49 -10.26
N ASP A 185 19.41 1.13 -10.32
CA ASP A 185 20.68 0.49 -9.97
C ASP A 185 21.07 0.67 -8.50
N GLU A 186 20.61 1.75 -7.86
CA GLU A 186 21.08 2.14 -6.53
C GLU A 186 20.10 1.81 -5.41
N LEU A 187 18.79 1.74 -5.70
CA LEU A 187 17.79 1.59 -4.65
C LEU A 187 17.12 0.21 -4.62
N TYR A 188 16.92 -0.46 -5.73
CA TYR A 188 16.30 -1.78 -5.73
C TYR A 188 17.28 -2.88 -5.32
N VAL A 189 16.89 -3.73 -4.36
CA VAL A 189 17.65 -4.92 -3.99
C VAL A 189 17.57 -5.99 -5.08
N ASP A 190 16.38 -6.15 -5.66
CA ASP A 190 16.10 -7.09 -6.73
C ASP A 190 15.79 -6.32 -8.03
N PRO A 191 16.67 -6.39 -9.05
CA PRO A 191 16.46 -5.72 -10.35
C PRO A 191 15.20 -6.22 -11.09
N ASP A 192 14.80 -7.48 -10.89
CA ASP A 192 13.61 -8.04 -11.55
C ASP A 192 12.34 -7.37 -11.03
N ARG A 193 12.29 -7.02 -9.75
CA ARG A 193 11.17 -6.25 -9.16
C ARG A 193 11.05 -4.86 -9.77
N ARG A 194 12.17 -4.21 -10.08
CA ARG A 194 12.15 -2.94 -10.80
C ARG A 194 11.58 -3.09 -12.20
N THR A 195 12.02 -4.10 -12.93
CA THR A 195 11.53 -4.43 -14.28
C THR A 195 10.03 -4.71 -14.27
N GLU A 196 9.54 -5.42 -13.26
CA GLU A 196 8.12 -5.69 -13.06
C GLU A 196 7.32 -4.40 -12.81
N PHE A 197 7.81 -3.52 -11.94
CA PHE A 197 7.19 -2.21 -11.68
C PHE A 197 7.06 -1.40 -12.97
N ASP A 198 8.12 -1.29 -13.76
CA ASP A 198 8.12 -0.57 -15.03
C ASP A 198 7.13 -1.16 -16.04
N ARG A 199 7.06 -2.48 -16.12
CA ARG A 199 6.09 -3.16 -16.98
C ARG A 199 4.65 -2.85 -16.55
N LEU A 200 4.34 -2.95 -15.26
CA LEU A 200 3.00 -2.70 -14.72
C LEU A 200 2.56 -1.25 -14.94
N ILE A 201 3.43 -0.28 -14.62
CA ILE A 201 3.06 1.13 -14.75
C ILE A 201 2.94 1.59 -16.21
N ARG A 202 3.73 1.00 -17.12
CA ARG A 202 3.61 1.28 -18.57
C ARG A 202 2.34 0.70 -19.17
N TRP A 203 1.86 -0.44 -18.65
CA TRP A 203 0.67 -1.12 -19.15
C TRP A 203 -0.63 -0.54 -18.59
N HIS A 204 -0.64 -0.18 -17.32
CA HIS A 204 -1.84 0.24 -16.60
C HIS A 204 -1.90 1.74 -16.30
N ASP A 205 -0.87 2.51 -16.66
CA ASP A 205 -0.67 3.93 -16.31
C ASP A 205 -0.61 4.23 -14.79
N ALA A 206 -0.88 3.26 -13.93
CA ALA A 206 -0.79 3.37 -12.48
C ALA A 206 -0.51 2.01 -11.82
N VAL A 207 0.20 2.05 -10.69
CA VAL A 207 0.46 0.91 -9.81
C VAL A 207 0.16 1.35 -8.38
N SER A 208 -0.47 0.50 -7.59
CA SER A 208 -0.78 0.79 -6.18
C SER A 208 -0.33 -0.35 -5.29
N GLY A 209 0.32 -0.03 -4.17
CA GLY A 209 0.75 -1.00 -3.18
C GLY A 209 1.81 -1.99 -3.67
N PHE A 210 2.65 -1.59 -4.64
CA PHE A 210 3.72 -2.44 -5.12
C PHE A 210 4.82 -2.54 -4.07
N GLU A 211 5.05 -3.73 -3.55
CA GLU A 211 6.02 -3.98 -2.49
C GLU A 211 7.37 -4.41 -3.07
N ALA A 212 8.45 -3.77 -2.63
CA ALA A 212 9.81 -4.10 -3.01
C ALA A 212 10.78 -3.86 -1.86
N GLN A 213 11.88 -4.61 -1.84
CA GLN A 213 13.01 -4.32 -0.96
C GLN A 213 13.90 -3.24 -1.60
N MET A 214 14.28 -2.25 -0.80
CA MET A 214 15.07 -1.12 -1.26
C MET A 214 16.22 -0.83 -0.30
N TYR A 215 17.37 -0.41 -0.84
CA TYR A 215 18.50 0.03 -0.05
C TYR A 215 18.32 1.45 0.48
N ARG A 216 18.74 1.69 1.72
CA ARG A 216 18.96 3.02 2.27
C ARG A 216 20.39 3.48 2.02
N LYS A 217 20.65 4.76 2.27
CA LYS A 217 21.99 5.37 2.16
C LYS A 217 23.09 4.63 2.92
N ASP A 218 22.76 4.04 4.07
CA ASP A 218 23.69 3.28 4.90
C ASP A 218 23.87 1.81 4.47
N GLY A 219 23.23 1.41 3.37
CA GLY A 219 23.24 0.03 2.87
C GLY A 219 22.27 -0.90 3.58
N SER A 220 21.53 -0.45 4.57
CA SER A 220 20.46 -1.26 5.17
C SER A 220 19.29 -1.44 4.19
N VAL A 221 18.55 -2.53 4.36
CA VAL A 221 17.40 -2.88 3.51
C VAL A 221 16.11 -2.53 4.23
N MET A 222 15.19 -1.90 3.51
CA MET A 222 13.82 -1.66 3.94
C MET A 222 12.83 -2.30 2.98
N TRP A 223 11.65 -2.61 3.46
CA TRP A 223 10.49 -2.89 2.62
C TRP A 223 9.75 -1.59 2.30
N ALA A 224 9.61 -1.30 1.02
CA ALA A 224 8.86 -0.14 0.54
C ALA A 224 7.58 -0.58 -0.17
N SER A 225 6.48 0.13 0.09
CA SER A 225 5.24 0.03 -0.67
C SER A 225 5.11 1.27 -1.55
N LEU A 226 5.09 1.06 -2.87
CA LEU A 226 5.07 2.13 -3.86
C LEU A 226 3.69 2.22 -4.51
N SER A 227 3.16 3.44 -4.58
CA SER A 227 1.97 3.76 -5.37
C SER A 227 2.33 4.89 -6.32
N ALA A 228 2.24 4.66 -7.63
CA ALA A 228 2.69 5.62 -8.63
C ALA A 228 1.79 5.63 -9.86
N ARG A 229 1.82 6.75 -10.58
CA ARG A 229 1.15 6.92 -11.87
C ARG A 229 2.09 7.55 -12.90
N ALA A 230 1.84 7.25 -14.16
CA ALA A 230 2.55 7.83 -15.28
C ALA A 230 2.10 9.28 -15.53
N ILE A 231 3.05 10.17 -15.77
CA ILE A 231 2.80 11.54 -16.20
C ILE A 231 3.02 11.61 -17.70
N ARG A 232 2.01 12.07 -18.44
CA ARG A 232 2.09 12.20 -19.90
C ARG A 232 1.89 13.65 -20.35
N ASP A 233 2.49 14.00 -21.46
CA ASP A 233 2.21 15.27 -22.12
C ASP A 233 0.84 15.21 -22.86
N PRO A 234 0.30 16.37 -23.35
CA PRO A 234 -0.94 16.40 -24.09
C PRO A 234 -0.95 15.55 -25.39
N ARG A 235 0.22 15.10 -25.83
CA ARG A 235 0.39 14.21 -27.01
C ARG A 235 0.49 12.74 -26.61
N GLY A 236 0.33 12.42 -25.30
CA GLY A 236 0.41 11.05 -24.77
C GLY A 236 1.83 10.54 -24.52
N ARG A 237 2.88 11.34 -24.74
CA ARG A 237 4.27 10.95 -24.50
C ARG A 237 4.54 10.92 -22.99
N LEU A 238 5.14 9.83 -22.51
CA LEU A 238 5.54 9.66 -21.12
C LEU A 238 6.64 10.69 -20.75
N LEU A 239 6.41 11.43 -19.68
CA LEU A 239 7.34 12.42 -19.13
C LEU A 239 8.05 11.92 -17.87
N GLY A 240 7.46 10.96 -17.16
CA GLY A 240 7.98 10.44 -15.91
C GLY A 240 6.87 9.81 -15.06
N TYR A 241 7.16 9.64 -13.81
CA TYR A 241 6.25 9.04 -12.83
C TYR A 241 6.14 9.93 -11.60
N GLU A 242 4.96 9.93 -10.96
CA GLU A 242 4.78 10.55 -9.65
C GLU A 242 4.02 9.61 -8.73
N GLY A 243 4.29 9.69 -7.44
CA GLY A 243 3.65 8.78 -6.51
C GLY A 243 4.08 8.97 -5.07
N THR A 244 3.68 7.98 -4.26
CA THR A 244 4.03 7.89 -2.84
C THR A 244 4.77 6.59 -2.54
N THR A 245 5.57 6.64 -1.49
CA THR A 245 6.28 5.50 -0.93
C THR A 245 6.06 5.46 0.57
N GLU A 246 5.76 4.28 1.08
CA GLU A 246 5.61 4.00 2.50
C GLU A 246 6.67 2.97 2.93
N ASP A 247 7.33 3.20 4.07
CA ASP A 247 8.18 2.20 4.70
C ASP A 247 7.31 1.21 5.49
N ILE A 248 7.21 0.01 4.97
CA ILE A 248 6.43 -1.08 5.55
C ILE A 248 7.30 -2.12 6.28
N THR A 249 8.55 -1.78 6.61
CA THR A 249 9.51 -2.70 7.23
C THR A 249 9.00 -3.22 8.59
N GLU A 250 8.46 -2.34 9.42
CA GLU A 250 7.88 -2.74 10.71
C GLU A 250 6.67 -3.66 10.54
N ARG A 251 5.79 -3.36 9.57
CA ARG A 251 4.65 -4.22 9.24
C ARG A 251 5.11 -5.61 8.81
N LYS A 252 6.09 -5.70 7.91
CA LYS A 252 6.64 -6.98 7.44
C LYS A 252 7.29 -7.78 8.57
N ARG A 253 8.08 -7.15 9.43
CA ARG A 253 8.66 -7.80 10.61
C ARG A 253 7.61 -8.32 11.58
N ALA A 254 6.54 -7.57 11.80
CA ALA A 254 5.44 -8.00 12.64
C ALA A 254 4.67 -9.20 12.03
N GLU A 255 4.46 -9.20 10.72
CA GLU A 255 3.85 -10.32 9.99
C GLU A 255 4.72 -11.59 10.09
N GLU A 256 6.03 -11.46 9.89
CA GLU A 256 7.00 -12.55 10.01
C GLU A 256 7.04 -13.10 11.44
N ALA A 257 7.17 -12.23 12.45
CA ALA A 257 7.18 -12.62 13.86
C ALA A 257 5.88 -13.34 14.27
N LEU A 258 4.72 -12.86 13.79
CA LEU A 258 3.44 -13.52 14.05
C LEU A 258 3.37 -14.91 13.39
N GLN A 259 3.93 -15.04 12.21
CA GLN A 259 4.00 -16.33 11.53
C GLN A 259 4.92 -17.31 12.30
N GLU A 260 6.09 -16.86 12.74
CA GLU A 260 7.01 -17.66 13.57
C GLU A 260 6.34 -18.14 14.89
N ILE A 261 5.62 -17.25 15.57
CA ILE A 261 4.88 -17.58 16.80
C ILE A 261 3.82 -18.64 16.50
N ARG A 262 3.05 -18.49 15.41
CA ARG A 262 2.03 -19.47 15.02
C ARG A 262 2.64 -20.84 14.71
N GLU A 263 3.77 -20.86 14.04
CA GLU A 263 4.47 -22.11 13.72
C GLU A 263 5.07 -22.77 14.96
N ALA A 264 5.66 -21.99 15.86
CA ALA A 264 6.15 -22.48 17.14
C ALA A 264 5.02 -23.08 17.99
N GLU A 265 3.86 -22.43 18.06
CA GLU A 265 2.70 -22.92 18.80
C GLU A 265 2.12 -24.18 18.16
N ARG A 266 2.03 -24.27 16.83
CA ARG A 266 1.63 -25.51 16.13
C ARG A 266 2.56 -26.68 16.45
N ARG A 267 3.89 -26.44 16.43
CA ARG A 267 4.90 -27.46 16.79
C ARG A 267 4.77 -27.92 18.25
N ARG A 268 4.46 -26.97 19.16
CA ARG A 268 4.23 -27.28 20.57
C ARG A 268 2.98 -28.14 20.73
N LEU A 269 1.83 -27.68 20.18
CA LEU A 269 0.56 -28.41 20.25
C LEU A 269 0.68 -29.83 19.66
N ALA A 270 1.41 -29.98 18.54
CA ALA A 270 1.62 -31.28 17.94
C ALA A 270 2.43 -32.23 18.85
N ARG A 271 3.40 -31.72 19.62
CA ARG A 271 4.16 -32.53 20.62
C ARG A 271 3.28 -32.85 21.81
N ASP A 272 2.59 -31.88 22.40
CA ASP A 272 1.77 -32.08 23.60
C ASP A 272 0.65 -33.10 23.32
N LEU A 273 -0.01 -33.03 22.15
CA LEU A 273 -1.00 -34.00 21.72
C LEU A 273 -0.43 -35.39 21.49
N HIS A 274 0.81 -35.48 20.98
CA HIS A 274 1.49 -36.76 20.74
C HIS A 274 1.94 -37.42 22.04
N ASP A 275 2.57 -36.65 22.93
CA ASP A 275 3.30 -37.21 24.09
C ASP A 275 2.33 -37.48 25.27
N GLU A 276 1.30 -36.65 25.49
CA GLU A 276 0.34 -36.84 26.57
C GLU A 276 -0.91 -37.59 26.10
N ALA A 277 -1.72 -36.96 25.21
CA ALA A 277 -3.04 -37.49 24.87
C ALA A 277 -2.96 -38.83 24.11
N MET A 278 -1.97 -39.02 23.22
CA MET A 278 -1.90 -40.23 22.42
C MET A 278 -1.34 -41.39 23.20
N GLN A 279 -0.35 -41.19 24.11
CA GLN A 279 0.19 -42.22 24.95
C GLN A 279 -0.86 -42.75 25.93
N ASP A 280 -1.63 -41.87 26.56
CA ASP A 280 -2.71 -42.24 27.48
C ASP A 280 -3.80 -43.05 26.78
N LEU A 281 -4.24 -42.60 25.58
CA LEU A 281 -5.23 -43.35 24.81
C LEU A 281 -4.72 -44.71 24.33
N VAL A 282 -3.45 -44.85 23.96
CA VAL A 282 -2.85 -46.11 23.57
C VAL A 282 -2.76 -47.05 24.78
N PHE A 283 -2.40 -46.52 25.96
CA PHE A 283 -2.36 -47.30 27.20
C PHE A 283 -3.78 -47.83 27.57
N VAL A 284 -4.80 -46.96 27.52
CA VAL A 284 -6.20 -47.37 27.74
C VAL A 284 -6.65 -48.44 26.74
N LEU A 285 -6.29 -48.27 25.44
CA LEU A 285 -6.60 -49.24 24.41
C LEU A 285 -5.97 -50.62 24.70
N GLN A 286 -4.69 -50.63 25.08
CA GLN A 286 -3.97 -51.86 25.43
C GLN A 286 -4.58 -52.56 26.67
N SER A 287 -4.97 -51.77 27.68
CA SER A 287 -5.65 -52.28 28.89
C SER A 287 -7.01 -52.91 28.59
N MET A 288 -7.80 -52.25 27.73
CA MET A 288 -9.10 -52.80 27.29
C MET A 288 -8.93 -54.05 26.44
N GLN A 289 -7.93 -54.11 25.56
CA GLN A 289 -7.64 -55.32 24.77
C GLN A 289 -7.15 -56.49 25.63
N ALA A 290 -6.36 -56.24 26.67
CA ALA A 290 -5.95 -57.26 27.62
C ALA A 290 -7.14 -57.82 28.41
N ALA A 291 -8.06 -56.95 28.83
CA ALA A 291 -9.31 -57.38 29.48
C ALA A 291 -10.22 -58.19 28.55
N GLN A 292 -10.26 -57.90 27.27
CA GLN A 292 -11.04 -58.60 26.24
C GLN A 292 -10.52 -60.03 26.01
N ILE A 293 -9.17 -60.22 26.07
CA ILE A 293 -8.54 -61.53 25.92
C ILE A 293 -8.78 -62.44 27.14
N THR A 294 -8.95 -61.89 28.34
CA THR A 294 -9.11 -62.63 29.58
C THR A 294 -10.60 -62.99 29.88
N SER A 295 -11.55 -62.42 29.18
CA SER A 295 -12.97 -62.76 29.33
C SER A 295 -13.36 -63.95 28.40
N GLU A 296 -13.53 -65.12 28.94
CA GLU A 296 -14.00 -66.31 28.21
C GLU A 296 -15.52 -66.29 27.87
N ASP A 297 -16.25 -65.29 28.35
CA ASP A 297 -17.70 -65.21 28.23
C ASP A 297 -18.16 -64.31 27.03
N ARG A 298 -18.84 -64.88 26.02
CA ARG A 298 -19.39 -64.20 24.83
C ARG A 298 -20.77 -63.62 25.07
N GLY A 299 -20.98 -63.00 26.22
CA GLY A 299 -22.27 -62.33 26.57
C GLY A 299 -22.43 -60.93 25.92
N PRO A 300 -23.57 -60.29 26.15
CA PRO A 300 -23.86 -58.91 25.65
C PRO A 300 -22.79 -57.88 26.01
N ASP A 301 -22.09 -58.07 27.13
CA ASP A 301 -21.03 -57.19 27.61
C ASP A 301 -19.75 -57.25 26.72
N ALA A 302 -19.45 -58.41 26.10
CA ALA A 302 -18.35 -58.57 25.18
C ALA A 302 -18.55 -57.78 23.88
N LEU A 303 -19.79 -57.70 23.36
CA LEU A 303 -20.15 -56.93 22.20
C LEU A 303 -20.04 -55.40 22.46
N ALA A 304 -20.44 -54.97 23.67
CA ALA A 304 -20.26 -53.56 24.07
C ALA A 304 -18.79 -53.16 24.16
N LEU A 305 -17.93 -54.00 24.73
CA LEU A 305 -16.47 -53.80 24.84
C LEU A 305 -15.81 -53.75 23.45
N GLU A 306 -16.25 -54.58 22.50
CA GLU A 306 -15.73 -54.53 21.11
C GLU A 306 -16.08 -53.19 20.44
N GLN A 307 -17.29 -52.63 20.66
CA GLN A 307 -17.68 -51.35 20.14
C GLN A 307 -16.88 -50.21 20.76
N GLU A 308 -16.62 -50.24 22.06
CA GLU A 308 -15.81 -49.28 22.79
C GLU A 308 -14.34 -49.31 22.31
N VAL A 309 -13.73 -50.49 22.16
CA VAL A 309 -12.38 -50.64 21.58
C VAL A 309 -12.32 -50.11 20.16
N ALA A 310 -13.34 -50.37 19.33
CA ALA A 310 -13.37 -49.83 17.98
C ALA A 310 -13.55 -48.30 17.95
N ALA A 311 -14.33 -47.74 18.88
CA ALA A 311 -14.47 -46.28 19.03
C ALA A 311 -13.16 -45.61 19.45
N LEU A 312 -12.43 -46.20 20.42
CA LEU A 312 -11.14 -45.71 20.89
C LEU A 312 -10.07 -45.77 19.79
N ARG A 313 -10.03 -46.85 19.01
CA ARG A 313 -9.15 -46.95 17.82
C ARG A 313 -9.43 -45.82 16.81
N ARG A 314 -10.70 -45.51 16.54
CA ARG A 314 -11.06 -44.39 15.65
C ARG A 314 -10.63 -43.05 16.23
N ALA A 315 -10.77 -42.82 17.53
CA ALA A 315 -10.32 -41.63 18.22
C ALA A 315 -8.80 -41.44 18.14
N ILE A 316 -8.04 -42.49 18.40
CA ILE A 316 -6.57 -42.49 18.27
C ILE A 316 -6.14 -42.18 16.81
N ALA A 317 -6.79 -42.80 15.83
CA ALA A 317 -6.53 -42.50 14.42
C ALA A 317 -6.86 -41.06 14.05
N GLY A 318 -7.96 -40.50 14.56
CA GLY A 318 -8.34 -39.11 14.40
C GLY A 318 -7.31 -38.14 15.00
N LEU A 319 -6.84 -38.45 16.23
CA LEU A 319 -5.83 -37.65 16.92
C LEU A 319 -4.47 -37.70 16.19
N ARG A 320 -4.03 -38.88 15.73
CA ARG A 320 -2.83 -39.00 14.90
C ARG A 320 -2.91 -38.17 13.66
N ASN A 321 -4.06 -38.12 12.99
CA ASN A 321 -4.26 -37.26 11.82
C ASN A 321 -4.16 -35.76 12.16
N ALA A 322 -4.75 -35.33 13.30
CA ALA A 322 -4.67 -33.94 13.74
C ALA A 322 -3.22 -33.53 14.08
N VAL A 323 -2.48 -34.37 14.78
CA VAL A 323 -1.03 -34.15 15.07
C VAL A 323 -0.22 -34.03 13.78
N TYR A 324 -0.53 -34.88 12.80
CA TYR A 324 0.11 -34.84 11.50
C TYR A 324 -0.17 -33.51 10.78
N ASP A 325 -1.43 -33.09 10.72
CA ASP A 325 -1.82 -31.83 10.07
C ASP A 325 -1.17 -30.60 10.75
N LEU A 326 -0.97 -30.66 12.07
CA LEU A 326 -0.24 -29.61 12.82
C LEU A 326 1.26 -29.59 12.50
N ARG A 327 1.90 -30.75 12.30
CA ARG A 327 3.34 -30.84 11.96
C ARG A 327 3.66 -30.40 10.54
N LEU A 328 2.72 -30.58 9.61
CA LEU A 328 2.91 -30.23 8.20
C LEU A 328 3.05 -28.73 7.93
N GLY A 329 2.54 -27.87 8.80
CA GLY A 329 2.69 -26.41 8.68
C GLY A 329 4.13 -25.90 8.82
N SER A 330 5.07 -26.75 9.25
CA SER A 330 6.45 -26.39 9.60
C SER A 330 7.49 -26.64 8.50
N VAL A 331 7.09 -27.07 7.30
CA VAL A 331 8.01 -27.58 6.25
C VAL A 331 8.38 -26.51 5.21
N LYS A 332 8.07 -25.22 5.45
CA LYS A 332 8.27 -24.13 4.46
C LYS A 332 9.73 -23.75 4.16
N ASP A 333 10.69 -24.12 5.03
CA ASP A 333 12.09 -23.66 4.90
C ASP A 333 13.01 -24.69 4.21
N MET A 334 12.46 -25.78 3.65
CA MET A 334 13.24 -26.82 2.98
C MET A 334 12.98 -26.78 1.47
N SER A 335 13.95 -27.22 0.66
CA SER A 335 13.71 -27.43 -0.76
C SER A 335 12.50 -28.36 -0.98
N PHE A 336 11.75 -28.16 -2.08
CA PHE A 336 10.54 -28.95 -2.37
C PHE A 336 10.78 -30.46 -2.24
N LEU A 337 11.85 -30.96 -2.83
CA LEU A 337 12.19 -32.39 -2.81
C LEU A 337 12.38 -32.90 -1.37
N ARG A 338 13.16 -32.19 -0.55
CA ARG A 338 13.34 -32.56 0.87
C ARG A 338 12.05 -32.52 1.66
N SER A 339 11.16 -31.60 1.31
CA SER A 339 9.84 -31.52 1.93
C SER A 339 8.97 -32.73 1.59
N VAL A 340 9.00 -33.18 0.33
CA VAL A 340 8.30 -34.41 -0.10
C VAL A 340 8.92 -35.64 0.54
N GLU A 341 10.26 -35.77 0.60
CA GLU A 341 10.96 -36.87 1.32
C GLU A 341 10.55 -36.95 2.79
N SER A 342 10.50 -35.79 3.47
CA SER A 342 10.06 -35.73 4.86
C SER A 342 8.60 -36.15 5.04
N LEU A 343 7.73 -35.78 4.11
CA LEU A 343 6.33 -36.20 4.07
C LEU A 343 6.17 -37.70 3.91
N VAL A 344 6.94 -38.29 3.01
CA VAL A 344 6.94 -39.75 2.76
C VAL A 344 7.42 -40.48 4.01
N GLU A 345 8.52 -40.02 4.60
CA GLU A 345 9.08 -40.66 5.80
C GLU A 345 8.11 -40.57 6.98
N LEU A 346 7.49 -39.42 7.19
CA LEU A 346 6.47 -39.25 8.23
C LEU A 346 5.26 -40.16 7.99
N ASN A 347 4.82 -40.35 6.76
CA ASN A 347 3.72 -41.28 6.43
C ASN A 347 4.13 -42.75 6.63
N ARG A 348 5.38 -43.12 6.35
CA ARG A 348 5.93 -44.49 6.66
C ARG A 348 5.88 -44.77 8.15
N GLN A 349 6.30 -43.81 8.98
CA GLN A 349 6.29 -43.98 10.45
C GLN A 349 4.86 -44.12 11.01
N MET A 350 3.89 -43.46 10.39
CA MET A 350 2.50 -43.51 10.86
C MET A 350 1.71 -44.73 10.43
N ALA A 351 2.10 -45.39 9.35
CA ALA A 351 1.45 -46.57 8.81
C ALA A 351 2.52 -47.55 8.30
N PRO A 352 3.28 -48.20 9.22
CA PRO A 352 4.38 -49.07 8.86
C PRO A 352 3.95 -50.33 8.07
N GLU A 353 2.67 -50.69 8.11
CA GLU A 353 2.08 -51.74 7.31
C GLU A 353 1.85 -51.35 5.85
N ARG A 354 1.95 -50.07 5.52
CA ARG A 354 1.75 -49.56 4.17
C ARG A 354 3.08 -49.35 3.46
N VAL A 355 3.21 -49.85 2.24
CA VAL A 355 4.39 -49.63 1.42
C VAL A 355 4.25 -48.26 0.72
N LEU A 356 5.10 -47.30 1.11
CA LEU A 356 5.23 -46.02 0.42
C LEU A 356 6.51 -45.99 -0.41
N GLU A 357 6.37 -45.75 -1.70
CA GLU A 357 7.47 -45.59 -2.64
C GLU A 357 7.53 -44.14 -3.16
N LEU A 358 8.72 -43.55 -3.12
CA LEU A 358 8.99 -42.25 -3.75
C LEU A 358 9.97 -42.50 -4.90
N VAL A 359 9.56 -42.16 -6.11
CA VAL A 359 10.36 -42.20 -7.32
C VAL A 359 10.57 -40.77 -7.80
N VAL A 360 11.82 -40.37 -7.91
CA VAL A 360 12.22 -39.05 -8.47
C VAL A 360 12.97 -39.36 -9.76
N GLU A 361 12.46 -38.86 -10.89
CA GLU A 361 13.14 -39.03 -12.17
C GLU A 361 14.39 -38.14 -12.24
N ASP A 362 15.39 -38.56 -13.00
CA ASP A 362 16.72 -37.92 -13.05
C ASP A 362 16.66 -36.46 -13.57
N ASP A 363 15.64 -36.11 -14.30
CA ASP A 363 15.43 -34.79 -14.87
C ASP A 363 14.59 -33.84 -13.99
N PHE A 364 14.11 -34.30 -12.82
CA PHE A 364 13.34 -33.45 -11.90
C PHE A 364 14.20 -32.32 -11.31
N PRO A 365 13.73 -31.05 -11.33
CA PRO A 365 14.52 -29.91 -10.85
C PRO A 365 14.77 -29.99 -9.33
N THR A 366 15.99 -29.71 -8.92
CA THR A 366 16.38 -29.68 -7.51
C THR A 366 15.74 -28.55 -6.73
N GLU A 367 15.41 -27.44 -7.42
CA GLU A 367 14.73 -26.29 -6.86
C GLU A 367 13.59 -25.87 -7.78
N LEU A 368 12.44 -25.58 -7.17
CA LEU A 368 11.30 -25.00 -7.84
C LEU A 368 11.25 -23.51 -7.47
N SER A 369 11.21 -22.63 -8.46
CA SER A 369 11.19 -21.19 -8.24
C SER A 369 9.87 -20.67 -7.66
N GLY A 370 9.95 -19.76 -6.67
CA GLY A 370 8.84 -18.99 -6.13
C GLY A 370 7.83 -19.80 -5.32
N ASP A 371 6.57 -19.32 -5.29
CA ASP A 371 5.46 -19.94 -4.53
C ASP A 371 5.00 -21.31 -5.09
N ALA A 372 5.48 -21.69 -6.27
CA ALA A 372 5.08 -22.93 -6.94
C ALA A 372 5.42 -24.19 -6.09
N GLY A 373 6.60 -24.25 -5.50
CA GLY A 373 7.00 -25.36 -4.63
C GLY A 373 6.08 -25.54 -3.42
N GLY A 374 5.63 -24.45 -2.81
CA GLY A 374 4.70 -24.46 -1.69
C GLY A 374 3.32 -25.01 -2.04
N GLU A 375 2.75 -24.57 -3.15
CA GLU A 375 1.42 -25.04 -3.60
C GLU A 375 1.47 -26.49 -4.11
N LEU A 376 2.55 -26.90 -4.81
CA LEU A 376 2.79 -28.27 -5.18
C LEU A 376 2.88 -29.20 -3.95
N LEU A 377 3.62 -28.79 -2.93
CA LEU A 377 3.72 -29.54 -1.69
C LEU A 377 2.35 -29.73 -1.02
N ARG A 378 1.49 -28.72 -1.03
CA ARG A 378 0.13 -28.79 -0.49
C ARG A 378 -0.75 -29.77 -1.27
N ILE A 379 -0.58 -29.90 -2.59
CA ILE A 379 -1.30 -30.89 -3.38
C ILE A 379 -0.86 -32.31 -2.99
N VAL A 380 0.46 -32.57 -2.84
CA VAL A 380 0.99 -33.86 -2.35
C VAL A 380 0.47 -34.18 -0.95
N GLN A 381 0.46 -33.19 -0.07
CA GLN A 381 -0.05 -33.34 1.31
C GLN A 381 -1.51 -33.77 1.33
N GLU A 382 -2.35 -33.11 0.56
CA GLU A 382 -3.79 -33.43 0.49
C GLU A 382 -4.03 -34.79 -0.16
N ALA A 383 -3.27 -35.14 -1.21
CA ALA A 383 -3.35 -36.46 -1.83
C ALA A 383 -2.99 -37.57 -0.83
N LEU A 384 -1.90 -37.44 -0.10
CA LEU A 384 -1.50 -38.38 0.95
C LEU A 384 -2.48 -38.41 2.13
N ALA A 385 -3.06 -37.28 2.49
CA ALA A 385 -4.12 -37.22 3.51
C ALA A 385 -5.37 -37.99 3.06
N ASN A 386 -5.75 -37.89 1.80
CA ASN A 386 -6.88 -38.64 1.23
C ASN A 386 -6.61 -40.14 1.20
N VAL A 387 -5.38 -40.55 0.83
CA VAL A 387 -4.96 -41.94 0.93
C VAL A 387 -5.12 -42.45 2.37
N ARG A 388 -4.63 -41.69 3.34
CA ARG A 388 -4.65 -42.09 4.76
C ARG A 388 -6.09 -42.17 5.30
N ARG A 389 -6.93 -41.18 4.99
CA ARG A 389 -8.29 -41.08 5.54
C ARG A 389 -9.31 -41.98 4.85
N HIS A 390 -9.11 -42.25 3.56
CA HIS A 390 -10.19 -42.77 2.72
C HIS A 390 -9.85 -43.99 1.91
N SER A 391 -8.57 -44.24 1.50
CA SER A 391 -8.30 -45.26 0.51
C SER A 391 -8.27 -46.69 1.08
N GLY A 392 -7.75 -46.90 2.29
CA GLY A 392 -7.45 -48.23 2.82
C GLY A 392 -6.34 -48.94 2.04
N ALA A 393 -5.52 -48.22 1.28
CA ALA A 393 -4.48 -48.76 0.42
C ALA A 393 -3.40 -49.45 1.21
N SER A 394 -2.84 -50.50 0.59
CA SER A 394 -1.63 -51.23 1.08
C SER A 394 -0.35 -50.67 0.44
N ARG A 395 -0.45 -50.12 -0.74
CA ARG A 395 0.67 -49.53 -1.49
C ARG A 395 0.32 -48.15 -2.00
N VAL A 396 1.29 -47.21 -1.88
CA VAL A 396 1.20 -45.87 -2.38
C VAL A 396 2.51 -45.55 -3.11
N LYS A 397 2.41 -45.05 -4.33
CA LYS A 397 3.55 -44.60 -5.14
C LYS A 397 3.43 -43.12 -5.43
N ILE A 398 4.52 -42.40 -5.15
CA ILE A 398 4.65 -40.98 -5.50
C ILE A 398 5.73 -40.86 -6.55
N THR A 399 5.43 -40.25 -7.69
CA THR A 399 6.40 -40.06 -8.77
C THR A 399 6.52 -38.59 -9.08
N LEU A 400 7.76 -38.09 -9.16
CA LEU A 400 8.09 -36.70 -9.52
C LEU A 400 8.94 -36.74 -10.79
N GLY A 401 8.61 -35.96 -11.80
CA GLY A 401 9.36 -35.93 -13.04
C GLY A 401 9.21 -34.59 -13.77
N GLN A 402 10.05 -34.39 -14.79
CA GLN A 402 10.00 -33.26 -15.70
C GLN A 402 9.98 -33.76 -17.15
N LYS A 403 9.22 -33.10 -18.02
CA LYS A 403 9.21 -33.37 -19.44
C LYS A 403 9.20 -32.05 -20.23
N GLY A 404 10.36 -31.68 -20.74
CA GLY A 404 10.54 -30.34 -21.32
C GLY A 404 10.46 -29.27 -20.23
N ASP A 405 9.60 -28.27 -20.42
CA ASP A 405 9.35 -27.21 -19.43
C ASP A 405 8.25 -27.58 -18.42
N ASP A 406 7.62 -28.74 -18.56
CA ASP A 406 6.53 -29.19 -17.71
C ASP A 406 7.09 -30.03 -16.53
N VAL A 407 6.84 -29.59 -15.32
CA VAL A 407 7.01 -30.41 -14.12
C VAL A 407 5.71 -31.14 -13.85
N TRP A 408 5.81 -32.43 -13.55
CA TRP A 408 4.67 -33.24 -13.20
C TRP A 408 4.91 -34.05 -11.93
N MET A 409 3.83 -34.35 -11.25
CA MET A 409 3.83 -35.26 -10.12
C MET A 409 2.59 -36.15 -10.14
N GLU A 410 2.76 -37.37 -9.61
CA GLU A 410 1.71 -38.35 -9.55
C GLU A 410 1.69 -39.04 -8.18
N VAL A 411 0.52 -39.18 -7.58
CA VAL A 411 0.29 -39.98 -6.37
C VAL A 411 -0.72 -41.05 -6.74
N GLU A 412 -0.31 -42.33 -6.64
CA GLU A 412 -1.12 -43.50 -6.98
C GLU A 412 -1.28 -44.39 -5.75
N ASP A 413 -2.50 -44.88 -5.48
CA ASP A 413 -2.80 -45.82 -4.41
C ASP A 413 -3.61 -47.02 -4.94
N ASP A 414 -3.44 -48.17 -4.31
CA ASP A 414 -4.15 -49.42 -4.60
C ASP A 414 -5.39 -49.63 -3.71
N GLY A 415 -5.98 -48.55 -3.21
CA GLY A 415 -7.10 -48.58 -2.28
C GLY A 415 -8.45 -48.85 -2.92
N ARG A 416 -9.52 -48.57 -2.16
CA ARG A 416 -10.89 -48.86 -2.58
C ARG A 416 -11.42 -47.97 -3.69
N GLY A 417 -10.72 -46.86 -4.02
CA GLY A 417 -11.17 -45.89 -5.01
C GLY A 417 -12.52 -45.23 -4.71
N PHE A 418 -13.01 -44.41 -5.62
CA PHE A 418 -14.31 -43.74 -5.54
C PHE A 418 -14.81 -43.31 -6.94
N GLU A 419 -16.08 -42.85 -7.05
CA GLU A 419 -16.58 -42.24 -8.28
C GLU A 419 -16.40 -40.70 -8.23
N PRO A 420 -15.51 -40.11 -9.04
CA PRO A 420 -15.21 -38.68 -9.01
C PRO A 420 -16.42 -37.77 -9.29
N ALA A 421 -17.40 -38.25 -10.05
CA ALA A 421 -18.58 -37.49 -10.44
C ALA A 421 -19.61 -37.31 -9.29
N LYS A 422 -19.54 -38.09 -8.21
CA LYS A 422 -20.54 -38.08 -7.10
C LYS A 422 -20.04 -37.37 -5.81
N GLY A 423 -18.82 -36.91 -5.74
CA GLY A 423 -18.28 -36.37 -4.51
C GLY A 423 -17.03 -35.53 -4.68
N ALA A 424 -17.15 -34.30 -5.20
CA ALA A 424 -16.09 -33.33 -5.06
C ALA A 424 -16.06 -32.85 -3.60
N GLY A 425 -15.37 -33.61 -2.71
CA GLY A 425 -15.11 -33.17 -1.34
C GLY A 425 -14.24 -31.91 -1.31
N ILE A 426 -14.27 -31.17 -0.20
CA ILE A 426 -13.51 -29.92 -0.01
C ILE A 426 -12.04 -30.08 -0.40
N GLY A 427 -11.40 -31.21 -0.10
CA GLY A 427 -10.00 -31.50 -0.43
C GLY A 427 -9.73 -31.56 -1.94
N LEU A 428 -10.59 -32.20 -2.73
CA LEU A 428 -10.43 -32.27 -4.19
C LEU A 428 -10.63 -30.89 -4.85
N THR A 429 -11.58 -30.11 -4.34
CA THR A 429 -11.83 -28.74 -4.80
C THR A 429 -10.61 -27.86 -4.52
N GLY A 430 -10.06 -27.93 -3.29
CA GLY A 430 -8.87 -27.17 -2.90
C GLY A 430 -7.61 -27.53 -3.72
N MET A 431 -7.43 -28.82 -4.07
CA MET A 431 -6.34 -29.21 -4.96
C MET A 431 -6.50 -28.62 -6.37
N ARG A 432 -7.71 -28.59 -6.92
CA ARG A 432 -7.99 -27.97 -8.25
C ARG A 432 -7.78 -26.47 -8.25
N GLU A 433 -8.22 -25.78 -7.20
CA GLU A 433 -8.00 -24.33 -7.06
C GLU A 433 -6.51 -23.99 -7.02
N ARG A 434 -5.71 -24.75 -6.29
CA ARG A 434 -4.24 -24.57 -6.23
C ARG A 434 -3.56 -24.86 -7.55
N ALA A 435 -3.98 -25.94 -8.23
CA ALA A 435 -3.48 -26.26 -9.56
C ALA A 435 -3.74 -25.15 -10.56
N ASN A 436 -4.97 -24.61 -10.57
CA ASN A 436 -5.35 -23.50 -11.42
C ASN A 436 -4.59 -22.19 -11.09
N ALA A 437 -4.33 -21.92 -9.82
CA ALA A 437 -3.54 -20.76 -9.38
C ALA A 437 -2.11 -20.78 -9.93
N LEU A 438 -1.54 -21.97 -10.11
CA LEU A 438 -0.24 -22.18 -10.75
C LEU A 438 -0.28 -22.22 -12.28
N GLY A 439 -1.47 -22.11 -12.90
CA GLY A 439 -1.65 -22.30 -14.33
C GLY A 439 -1.44 -23.75 -14.78
N GLY A 440 -1.50 -24.71 -13.83
CA GLY A 440 -1.32 -26.14 -14.08
C GLY A 440 -2.63 -26.90 -14.25
N GLU A 441 -2.52 -28.16 -14.63
CA GLU A 441 -3.62 -29.10 -14.79
C GLU A 441 -3.61 -30.17 -13.70
N LEU A 442 -4.75 -30.44 -13.06
CA LEU A 442 -4.93 -31.53 -12.11
C LEU A 442 -5.90 -32.55 -12.67
N GLU A 443 -5.42 -33.77 -12.85
CA GLU A 443 -6.20 -34.94 -13.28
C GLU A 443 -6.37 -35.91 -12.12
N ILE A 444 -7.60 -36.39 -11.92
CA ILE A 444 -7.91 -37.35 -10.88
C ILE A 444 -8.67 -38.52 -11.51
N GLU A 445 -8.02 -39.67 -11.52
CA GLU A 445 -8.59 -40.92 -11.99
C GLU A 445 -8.86 -41.83 -10.78
N SER A 446 -10.10 -42.28 -10.63
CA SER A 446 -10.47 -43.23 -9.58
C SER A 446 -11.68 -44.03 -10.02
N LYS A 447 -11.68 -45.31 -9.64
CA LYS A 447 -12.82 -46.21 -9.82
C LYS A 447 -12.98 -47.06 -8.54
N PRO A 448 -14.23 -47.37 -8.14
CA PRO A 448 -14.45 -48.29 -7.02
C PRO A 448 -13.75 -49.63 -7.24
N GLY A 449 -12.83 -49.97 -6.33
CA GLY A 449 -12.03 -51.21 -6.36
C GLY A 449 -10.66 -51.14 -7.07
N ASP A 450 -10.38 -50.04 -7.81
CA ASP A 450 -9.15 -49.88 -8.62
C ASP A 450 -8.17 -48.84 -8.05
N GLY A 451 -8.43 -48.31 -6.86
CA GLY A 451 -7.58 -47.29 -6.25
C GLY A 451 -7.80 -45.86 -6.82
N THR A 452 -6.85 -45.00 -6.57
CA THR A 452 -6.89 -43.58 -7.04
C THR A 452 -5.53 -43.18 -7.58
N ARG A 453 -5.56 -42.38 -8.65
CA ARG A 453 -4.39 -41.72 -9.24
C ARG A 453 -4.69 -40.21 -9.31
N VAL A 454 -3.83 -39.42 -8.69
CA VAL A 454 -3.85 -37.96 -8.74
C VAL A 454 -2.60 -37.51 -9.48
N ARG A 455 -2.76 -36.90 -10.64
CA ARG A 455 -1.67 -36.37 -11.46
C ARG A 455 -1.80 -34.88 -11.56
N PHE A 456 -0.72 -34.16 -11.31
CA PHE A 456 -0.61 -32.74 -11.51
C PHE A 456 0.50 -32.41 -12.52
N ARG A 457 0.26 -31.43 -13.41
CA ARG A 457 1.24 -30.95 -14.39
C ARG A 457 1.20 -29.43 -14.44
N VAL A 458 2.37 -28.79 -14.46
CA VAL A 458 2.51 -27.34 -14.59
C VAL A 458 3.74 -27.00 -15.44
N ALA A 459 3.60 -26.04 -16.36
CA ALA A 459 4.72 -25.43 -17.04
C ALA A 459 5.40 -24.44 -16.09
N LEU A 460 6.61 -24.73 -15.66
CA LEU A 460 7.43 -23.79 -14.89
C LEU A 460 8.43 -23.14 -15.82
N PRO A 461 8.55 -21.79 -15.80
CA PRO A 461 9.61 -21.13 -16.56
C PRO A 461 10.96 -21.65 -16.05
N THR A 462 11.69 -22.30 -16.92
CA THR A 462 13.05 -22.78 -16.62
C THR A 462 13.94 -21.58 -16.34
N LEU A 463 14.59 -21.55 -15.18
CA LEU A 463 15.74 -20.69 -14.95
C LEU A 463 16.81 -21.07 -15.99
N PRO A 464 17.45 -20.09 -16.66
CA PRO A 464 18.51 -20.40 -17.60
C PRO A 464 19.59 -21.20 -16.87
N LYS A 465 19.93 -22.39 -17.43
CA LYS A 465 21.07 -23.18 -16.95
C LYS A 465 22.32 -22.31 -17.09
N ASN A 466 22.93 -21.96 -15.96
CA ASN A 466 24.28 -21.36 -15.93
C ASN A 466 25.30 -22.28 -16.57
#